data_a980eb62a93e7c1139c62c460db95e29
#
_entry.id   a980eb62a93e7c1139c62c460db95e29
#
_cell.length_a   1.000
_cell.length_b   1.000
_cell.length_c   1.000
_cell.angle_alpha   90.00
_cell.angle_beta   90.00
_cell.angle_gamma   90.00
#
_symmetry.space_group_name_H-M   'P 1'
#
loop_
_entity.id
_entity.type
_entity.pdbx_description
1 polymer ?
#
loop_
_entity_poly.entity_id
_entity_poly.type
_entity_poly.pdbx_seq_one_letter_code
_entity_poly.pdbx_strand_id
1 'polypeptide(L)'
;KGENHYNCAVIAGYPEVIEANTAHFGDVKYVYNYVGPHEVKHFPQKMYELMNEKFGKFSKGEVKAATKAAYAEYHAYLKKVRERADLIMKDAAAQGKNVIVLAGRPYHVDPEINHGIDKLIAALGFAVISEDSVSHHEPDVKINLRNQWTYHARLFAAAKYVTKQKNLFMVHLVSFGCGLDAIT
;
A
#
# COMPACT_ATOMS: atom_id res chain seq x y z
N LYS A 1 11.11 16.79 -3.99
CA LYS A 1 10.15 16.62 -2.89
C LYS A 1 8.92 15.82 -3.26
N GLY A 2 8.77 15.28 -4.42
CA GLY A 2 7.68 14.43 -4.86
C GLY A 2 8.07 12.98 -5.05
N GLU A 3 9.25 12.57 -4.59
CA GLU A 3 9.68 11.19 -4.68
C GLU A 3 8.84 10.31 -3.76
N ASN A 4 8.39 9.18 -4.27
CA ASN A 4 7.64 8.16 -3.52
C ASN A 4 6.26 8.60 -2.99
N HIS A 5 5.67 9.68 -3.52
CA HIS A 5 4.40 10.22 -3.01
C HIS A 5 3.26 10.19 -4.02
N TYR A 6 3.52 9.77 -5.24
CA TYR A 6 2.50 9.76 -6.29
C TYR A 6 1.91 8.38 -6.51
N ASN A 7 0.63 8.36 -6.83
CA ASN A 7 -0.06 7.20 -7.37
C ASN A 7 -0.18 7.31 -8.89
N CYS A 8 -0.54 6.20 -9.52
CA CYS A 8 -0.86 6.18 -10.94
C CYS A 8 -2.00 7.15 -11.26
N ALA A 9 -1.87 7.94 -12.32
CA ALA A 9 -2.88 8.90 -12.75
C ALA A 9 -4.24 8.24 -13.06
N VAL A 10 -4.24 7.01 -13.55
CA VAL A 10 -5.47 6.23 -13.80
C VAL A 10 -6.20 5.96 -12.49
N ILE A 11 -5.49 5.52 -11.45
CA ILE A 11 -6.08 5.28 -10.13
C ILE A 11 -6.58 6.59 -9.51
N ALA A 12 -5.81 7.66 -9.65
CA ALA A 12 -6.19 8.97 -9.13
C ALA A 12 -7.46 9.52 -9.81
N GLY A 13 -7.71 9.16 -11.06
CA GLY A 13 -8.88 9.60 -11.82
C GLY A 13 -10.13 8.73 -11.67
N TYR A 14 -10.07 7.60 -10.96
CA TYR A 14 -11.25 6.75 -10.77
C TYR A 14 -12.43 7.44 -10.10
N PRO A 15 -12.26 8.33 -9.11
CA PRO A 15 -13.41 9.05 -8.56
C PRO A 15 -14.20 9.85 -9.60
N GLU A 16 -13.52 10.57 -10.50
CA GLU A 16 -14.12 11.34 -11.57
C GLU A 16 -14.81 10.41 -12.59
N VAL A 17 -14.18 9.28 -12.91
CA VAL A 17 -14.77 8.28 -13.81
C VAL A 17 -16.04 7.69 -13.20
N ILE A 18 -16.04 7.36 -11.92
CA ILE A 18 -17.22 6.84 -11.22
C ILE A 18 -18.33 7.89 -11.22
N GLU A 19 -18.03 9.14 -10.88
CA GLU A 19 -19.02 10.22 -10.89
C GLU A 19 -19.63 10.44 -12.29
N ALA A 20 -18.78 10.47 -13.31
CA ALA A 20 -19.23 10.71 -14.70
C ALA A 20 -20.06 9.56 -15.28
N ASN A 21 -19.89 8.34 -14.80
CA ASN A 21 -20.59 7.16 -15.30
C ASN A 21 -21.72 6.65 -14.39
N THR A 22 -21.93 7.29 -13.24
CA THR A 22 -23.02 6.93 -12.32
C THR A 22 -24.13 7.96 -12.42
N ALA A 23 -25.24 7.60 -13.04
CA ALA A 23 -26.36 8.51 -13.28
C ALA A 23 -27.00 9.02 -11.98
N HIS A 24 -26.95 8.23 -10.91
CA HIS A 24 -27.57 8.57 -9.63
C HIS A 24 -26.98 7.75 -8.48
N PHE A 25 -26.58 8.44 -7.41
CA PHE A 25 -26.06 7.79 -6.20
C PHE A 25 -27.15 7.52 -5.13
N GLY A 26 -28.42 7.77 -5.43
CA GLY A 26 -29.49 7.68 -4.45
C GLY A 26 -29.30 8.70 -3.33
N ASP A 27 -29.49 8.24 -2.09
CA ASP A 27 -29.29 9.06 -0.88
C ASP A 27 -27.81 9.07 -0.41
N VAL A 28 -26.93 8.42 -1.14
CA VAL A 28 -25.50 8.36 -0.81
C VAL A 28 -24.81 9.65 -1.23
N LYS A 29 -24.12 10.29 -0.31
CA LYS A 29 -23.24 11.41 -0.62
C LYS A 29 -21.95 10.87 -1.21
N TYR A 30 -21.72 11.09 -2.49
CA TYR A 30 -20.44 10.80 -3.13
C TYR A 30 -19.46 11.93 -2.80
N VAL A 31 -18.38 11.60 -2.12
CA VAL A 31 -17.35 12.58 -1.71
C VAL A 31 -15.99 12.08 -2.14
N TYR A 32 -15.30 12.84 -2.97
CA TYR A 32 -13.90 12.60 -3.28
C TYR A 32 -13.11 13.91 -3.23
N ASN A 33 -11.92 13.87 -2.67
CA ASN A 33 -11.04 15.02 -2.57
C ASN A 33 -9.59 14.58 -2.40
N TYR A 34 -8.67 15.41 -2.91
CA TYR A 34 -7.24 15.22 -2.71
C TYR A 34 -6.81 15.74 -1.34
N VAL A 35 -6.88 14.89 -0.34
CA VAL A 35 -6.60 15.27 1.05
C VAL A 35 -5.13 15.11 1.46
N GLY A 36 -4.35 14.29 0.75
CA GLY A 36 -2.91 14.15 0.94
C GLY A 36 -2.51 13.61 2.32
N PRO A 37 -2.88 12.37 2.68
CA PRO A 37 -2.58 11.81 4.02
C PRO A 37 -1.08 11.70 4.32
N HIS A 38 -0.20 11.75 3.33
CA HIS A 38 1.24 11.81 3.50
C HIS A 38 1.72 13.16 4.09
N GLU A 39 0.94 14.23 3.96
CA GLU A 39 1.22 15.55 4.55
C GLU A 39 0.64 15.68 5.95
N VAL A 40 1.17 14.93 6.90
CA VAL A 40 0.64 14.79 8.28
C VAL A 40 0.31 16.13 8.94
N LYS A 41 1.08 17.19 8.67
CA LYS A 41 0.87 18.53 9.25
C LYS A 41 -0.39 19.21 8.71
N HIS A 42 -0.70 19.01 7.44
CA HIS A 42 -1.80 19.69 6.74
C HIS A 42 -3.08 18.86 6.69
N PHE A 43 -2.96 17.56 6.80
CA PHE A 43 -4.08 16.63 6.70
C PHE A 43 -5.24 16.93 7.66
N PRO A 44 -5.03 17.20 8.97
CA PRO A 44 -6.14 17.50 9.88
C PRO A 44 -6.94 18.74 9.47
N GLN A 45 -6.28 19.77 8.96
CA GLN A 45 -6.95 20.99 8.51
C GLN A 45 -7.77 20.73 7.22
N LYS A 46 -7.19 20.02 6.24
CA LYS A 46 -7.90 19.61 5.01
C LYS A 46 -9.13 18.76 5.33
N MET A 47 -8.99 17.82 6.26
CA MET A 47 -10.11 16.99 6.71
C MET A 47 -11.19 17.81 7.42
N TYR A 48 -10.80 18.77 8.25
CA TYR A 48 -11.76 19.67 8.90
C TYR A 48 -12.58 20.46 7.87
N GLU A 49 -11.91 21.03 6.85
CA GLU A 49 -12.56 21.79 5.79
C GLU A 49 -13.53 20.89 5.00
N LEU A 50 -13.07 19.74 4.54
CA LEU A 50 -13.87 18.77 3.79
C LEU A 50 -15.09 18.28 4.57
N MET A 51 -14.90 17.87 5.83
CA MET A 51 -15.98 17.35 6.66
C MET A 51 -17.04 18.40 6.95
N ASN A 52 -16.64 19.67 7.18
CA ASN A 52 -17.61 20.73 7.39
C ASN A 52 -18.29 21.20 6.12
N GLU A 53 -17.59 21.20 4.98
CA GLU A 53 -18.20 21.48 3.68
C GLU A 53 -19.30 20.47 3.32
N LYS A 54 -19.01 19.19 3.50
CA LYS A 54 -19.92 18.11 3.05
C LYS A 54 -20.98 17.71 4.06
N PHE A 55 -20.66 17.75 5.35
CA PHE A 55 -21.53 17.23 6.41
C PHE A 55 -21.86 18.27 7.50
N GLY A 56 -21.02 19.28 7.69
CA GLY A 56 -21.18 20.32 8.71
C GLY A 56 -21.01 19.83 10.15
N LYS A 57 -20.89 20.78 11.10
CA LYS A 57 -20.99 20.52 12.55
C LYS A 57 -19.84 19.79 13.23
N PHE A 58 -18.65 19.77 12.65
CA PHE A 58 -17.46 19.23 13.32
C PHE A 58 -16.59 20.36 13.88
N SER A 59 -16.07 20.20 15.08
CA SER A 59 -15.07 21.10 15.64
C SER A 59 -13.66 20.73 15.13
N LYS A 60 -12.76 21.73 15.11
CA LYS A 60 -11.34 21.47 14.78
C LYS A 60 -10.68 20.48 15.74
N GLY A 61 -11.09 20.51 17.02
CA GLY A 61 -10.59 19.62 18.06
C GLY A 61 -10.94 18.15 17.78
N GLU A 62 -12.20 17.89 17.46
CA GLU A 62 -12.67 16.53 17.12
C GLU A 62 -11.95 15.97 15.90
N VAL A 63 -11.87 16.73 14.81
CA VAL A 63 -11.20 16.27 13.59
C VAL A 63 -9.71 16.03 13.82
N LYS A 64 -9.04 16.90 14.58
CA LYS A 64 -7.63 16.72 14.96
C LYS A 64 -7.43 15.47 15.82
N ALA A 65 -8.33 15.21 16.77
CA ALA A 65 -8.26 14.00 17.61
C ALA A 65 -8.49 12.74 16.77
N ALA A 66 -9.50 12.73 15.90
CA ALA A 66 -9.80 11.63 14.98
C ALA A 66 -8.65 11.33 14.02
N THR A 67 -8.04 12.34 13.39
CA THR A 67 -6.90 12.17 12.51
C THR A 67 -5.67 11.64 13.25
N LYS A 68 -5.43 12.10 14.48
CA LYS A 68 -4.36 11.57 15.34
C LYS A 68 -4.57 10.08 15.65
N ALA A 69 -5.79 9.70 16.01
CA ALA A 69 -6.13 8.30 16.28
C ALA A 69 -5.97 7.43 15.03
N ALA A 70 -6.42 7.91 13.87
CA ALA A 70 -6.26 7.21 12.59
C ALA A 70 -4.78 6.95 12.23
N TYR A 71 -3.91 7.95 12.40
CA TYR A 71 -2.47 7.74 12.19
C TYR A 71 -1.85 6.77 13.20
N ALA A 72 -2.27 6.82 14.45
CA ALA A 72 -1.78 5.89 15.47
C ALA A 72 -2.14 4.45 15.12
N GLU A 73 -3.38 4.18 14.69
CA GLU A 73 -3.82 2.86 14.26
C GLU A 73 -3.13 2.42 12.96
N TYR A 74 -2.96 3.30 12.00
CA TYR A 74 -2.20 3.01 10.77
C TYR A 74 -0.77 2.56 11.07
N HIS A 75 -0.06 3.28 11.93
CA HIS A 75 1.30 2.90 12.33
C HIS A 75 1.33 1.61 13.13
N ALA A 76 0.35 1.38 14.00
CA ALA A 76 0.22 0.12 14.75
C ALA A 76 -0.05 -1.06 13.80
N TYR A 77 -0.88 -0.89 12.80
CA TYR A 77 -1.13 -1.88 11.75
C TYR A 77 0.16 -2.23 11.00
N LEU A 78 0.87 -1.22 10.47
CA LEU A 78 2.14 -1.47 9.75
C LEU A 78 3.16 -2.20 10.62
N LYS A 79 3.24 -1.85 11.90
CA LYS A 79 4.10 -2.55 12.85
C LYS A 79 3.73 -4.01 12.99
N LYS A 80 2.44 -4.33 13.17
CA LYS A 80 1.94 -5.71 13.26
C LYS A 80 2.26 -6.53 12.00
N VAL A 81 2.10 -5.94 10.81
CA VAL A 81 2.43 -6.60 9.53
C VAL A 81 3.92 -6.97 9.48
N ARG A 82 4.80 -6.04 9.85
CA ARG A 82 6.26 -6.26 9.89
C ARG A 82 6.66 -7.31 10.90
N GLU A 83 6.19 -7.21 12.14
CA GLU A 83 6.44 -8.18 13.20
C GLU A 83 5.96 -9.59 12.82
N ARG A 84 4.82 -9.68 12.14
CA ARG A 84 4.30 -10.96 11.64
C ARG A 84 5.20 -11.56 10.57
N ALA A 85 5.71 -10.75 9.63
CA ALA A 85 6.65 -11.20 8.61
C ALA A 85 7.97 -11.68 9.23
N ASP A 86 8.51 -10.96 10.21
CA ASP A 86 9.72 -11.36 10.94
C ASP A 86 9.57 -12.73 11.60
N LEU A 87 8.41 -12.99 12.22
CA LEU A 87 8.09 -14.30 12.80
C LEU A 87 8.02 -15.40 11.74
N ILE A 88 7.35 -15.14 10.61
CA ILE A 88 7.24 -16.09 9.49
C ILE A 88 8.62 -16.39 8.92
N MET A 89 9.46 -15.40 8.71
CA MET A 89 10.83 -15.58 8.20
C MET A 89 11.67 -16.42 9.17
N LYS A 90 11.57 -16.13 10.46
CA LYS A 90 12.27 -16.90 11.52
C LYS A 90 11.83 -18.36 11.56
N ASP A 91 10.51 -18.60 11.53
CA ASP A 91 9.96 -19.94 11.56
C ASP A 91 10.31 -20.75 10.29
N ALA A 92 10.29 -20.08 9.12
CA ALA A 92 10.72 -20.69 7.86
C ALA A 92 12.20 -21.09 7.90
N ALA A 93 13.07 -20.21 8.40
CA ALA A 93 14.49 -20.49 8.55
C ALA A 93 14.75 -21.68 9.48
N ALA A 94 14.04 -21.77 10.61
CA ALA A 94 14.13 -22.88 11.54
C ALA A 94 13.69 -24.24 10.92
N GLN A 95 12.80 -24.20 9.93
CA GLN A 95 12.31 -25.36 9.19
C GLN A 95 13.09 -25.64 7.89
N GLY A 96 14.12 -24.85 7.57
CA GLY A 96 14.85 -24.97 6.30
C GLY A 96 14.02 -24.61 5.06
N LYS A 97 12.94 -23.85 5.23
CA LYS A 97 12.05 -23.42 4.15
C LYS A 97 12.48 -22.10 3.55
N ASN A 98 12.26 -21.98 2.27
CA ASN A 98 12.36 -20.69 1.58
C ASN A 98 11.10 -19.85 1.76
N VAL A 99 11.24 -18.54 1.66
CA VAL A 99 10.15 -17.56 1.79
C VAL A 99 9.96 -16.84 0.46
N ILE A 100 8.73 -16.75 0.01
CA ILE A 100 8.34 -15.92 -1.13
C ILE A 100 7.82 -14.57 -0.62
N VAL A 101 8.45 -13.51 -1.07
CA VAL A 101 7.92 -12.16 -0.96
C VAL A 101 6.98 -11.94 -2.14
N LEU A 102 5.67 -12.02 -1.86
CA LEU A 102 4.65 -11.79 -2.88
C LEU A 102 4.47 -10.29 -3.05
N ALA A 103 4.85 -9.80 -4.20
CA ALA A 103 4.92 -8.39 -4.53
C ALA A 103 3.91 -8.01 -5.62
N GLY A 104 3.47 -6.77 -5.60
CA GLY A 104 2.53 -6.25 -6.58
C GLY A 104 1.83 -4.98 -6.09
N ARG A 105 0.66 -4.73 -6.62
CA ARG A 105 -0.19 -3.64 -6.15
C ARG A 105 -0.93 -4.05 -4.87
N PRO A 106 -1.38 -3.12 -4.02
CA PRO A 106 -2.09 -3.46 -2.77
C PRO A 106 -3.27 -4.41 -2.96
N TYR A 107 -3.98 -4.31 -4.07
CA TYR A 107 -5.11 -5.21 -4.38
C TYR A 107 -4.70 -6.66 -4.67
N HIS A 108 -3.43 -6.93 -4.98
CA HIS A 108 -2.94 -8.30 -5.20
C HIS A 108 -2.85 -9.14 -3.91
N VAL A 109 -2.98 -8.53 -2.72
CA VAL A 109 -3.10 -9.26 -1.46
C VAL A 109 -4.55 -9.58 -1.10
N ASP A 110 -5.53 -9.06 -1.86
CA ASP A 110 -6.93 -9.41 -1.70
C ASP A 110 -7.17 -10.84 -2.20
N PRO A 111 -7.81 -11.73 -1.40
CA PRO A 111 -8.02 -13.13 -1.76
C PRO A 111 -8.82 -13.36 -3.03
N GLU A 112 -9.76 -12.47 -3.34
CA GLU A 112 -10.58 -12.58 -4.55
C GLU A 112 -9.77 -12.17 -5.80
N ILE A 113 -8.92 -11.17 -5.68
CA ILE A 113 -8.12 -10.64 -6.78
C ILE A 113 -6.91 -11.53 -7.06
N ASN A 114 -6.26 -12.06 -6.04
CA ASN A 114 -5.09 -12.92 -6.23
C ASN A 114 -5.42 -14.36 -6.63
N HIS A 115 -6.70 -14.73 -6.62
CA HIS A 115 -7.19 -16.05 -7.02
C HIS A 115 -6.50 -17.24 -6.29
N GLY A 116 -6.03 -17.02 -5.06
CA GLY A 116 -5.37 -18.05 -4.25
C GLY A 116 -3.92 -18.33 -4.62
N ILE A 117 -3.23 -17.41 -5.28
CA ILE A 117 -1.79 -17.54 -5.59
C ILE A 117 -0.98 -17.71 -4.30
N ASP A 118 -1.30 -16.98 -3.25
CA ASP A 118 -0.69 -17.12 -1.92
C ASP A 118 -0.84 -18.56 -1.36
N LYS A 119 -2.02 -19.15 -1.51
CA LYS A 119 -2.30 -20.54 -1.08
C LYS A 119 -1.56 -21.55 -1.94
N LEU A 120 -1.48 -21.32 -3.27
CA LEU A 120 -0.71 -22.15 -4.18
C LEU A 120 0.78 -22.16 -3.79
N ILE A 121 1.37 -21.00 -3.55
CA ILE A 121 2.76 -20.87 -3.13
C ILE A 121 2.99 -21.60 -1.80
N ALA A 122 2.07 -21.46 -0.84
CA ALA A 122 2.14 -22.17 0.44
C ALA A 122 2.01 -23.69 0.26
N ALA A 123 1.16 -24.16 -0.64
CA ALA A 123 1.00 -25.59 -0.95
C ALA A 123 2.26 -26.20 -1.61
N LEU A 124 3.06 -25.39 -2.30
CA LEU A 124 4.37 -25.77 -2.83
C LEU A 124 5.48 -25.84 -1.76
N GLY A 125 5.16 -25.57 -0.50
CA GLY A 125 6.07 -25.70 0.63
C GLY A 125 6.83 -24.43 1.01
N PHE A 126 6.53 -23.29 0.39
CA PHE A 126 7.13 -22.00 0.72
C PHE A 126 6.34 -21.30 1.83
N ALA A 127 7.02 -20.47 2.62
CA ALA A 127 6.33 -19.45 3.40
C ALA A 127 6.06 -18.21 2.52
N VAL A 128 5.00 -17.46 2.82
CA VAL A 128 4.60 -16.29 2.01
C VAL A 128 4.48 -15.07 2.90
N ILE A 129 5.06 -13.96 2.46
CA ILE A 129 4.92 -12.63 3.06
C ILE A 129 4.71 -11.60 1.95
N SER A 130 4.19 -10.43 2.29
CA SER A 130 3.97 -9.33 1.34
C SER A 130 5.17 -8.37 1.26
N GLU A 131 5.31 -7.65 0.15
CA GLU A 131 6.42 -6.72 -0.09
C GLU A 131 6.46 -5.55 0.91
N ASP A 132 5.30 -5.09 1.36
CA ASP A 132 5.20 -3.98 2.33
C ASP A 132 5.67 -4.36 3.73
N SER A 133 5.72 -5.64 4.02
CA SER A 133 6.25 -6.16 5.28
C SER A 133 7.78 -6.07 5.38
N VAL A 134 8.50 -6.00 4.25
CA VAL A 134 9.97 -6.01 4.21
C VAL A 134 10.59 -4.77 3.56
N SER A 135 9.84 -3.99 2.80
CA SER A 135 10.35 -2.82 2.08
C SER A 135 10.99 -1.75 2.99
N HIS A 136 10.58 -1.69 4.24
CA HIS A 136 11.12 -0.74 5.22
C HIS A 136 12.58 -0.99 5.61
N HIS A 137 13.14 -2.16 5.30
CA HIS A 137 14.56 -2.45 5.52
C HIS A 137 15.48 -1.72 4.54
N GLU A 138 14.95 -1.22 3.42
CA GLU A 138 15.70 -0.49 2.39
C GLU A 138 15.00 0.83 2.04
N PRO A 139 14.92 1.79 2.98
CA PRO A 139 14.13 3.01 2.80
C PRO A 139 14.67 3.91 1.66
N ASP A 140 15.97 3.85 1.39
CA ASP A 140 16.68 4.76 0.49
C ASP A 140 17.25 4.02 -0.74
N VAL A 141 16.39 3.34 -1.50
CA VAL A 141 16.83 2.69 -2.73
C VAL A 141 17.11 3.73 -3.80
N LYS A 142 18.38 3.85 -4.18
CA LYS A 142 18.78 4.67 -5.32
C LYS A 142 18.69 3.85 -6.59
N ILE A 143 17.89 4.32 -7.53
CA ILE A 143 17.77 3.78 -8.89
C ILE A 143 18.12 4.88 -9.89
N ASN A 144 18.59 4.51 -11.08
CA ASN A 144 18.93 5.46 -12.13
C ASN A 144 17.72 6.01 -12.87
N LEU A 145 16.53 5.86 -12.30
CA LEU A 145 15.27 6.34 -12.82
C LEU A 145 14.62 7.27 -11.81
N ARG A 146 13.72 8.12 -12.28
CA ARG A 146 12.93 8.97 -11.39
C ARG A 146 11.98 8.10 -10.57
N ASN A 147 12.30 7.93 -9.29
CA ASN A 147 11.50 7.17 -8.35
C ASN A 147 10.41 8.07 -7.73
N GLN A 148 9.26 8.15 -8.37
CA GLN A 148 8.16 9.01 -7.91
C GLN A 148 6.92 8.24 -7.46
N TRP A 149 6.81 6.96 -7.80
CA TRP A 149 5.63 6.15 -7.57
C TRP A 149 5.74 5.39 -6.25
N THR A 150 4.79 5.61 -5.36
CA THR A 150 4.78 5.03 -4.00
C THR A 150 4.93 3.51 -4.01
N TYR A 151 4.15 2.82 -4.83
CA TYR A 151 4.17 1.36 -4.84
C TYR A 151 5.42 0.78 -5.49
N HIS A 152 5.91 1.38 -6.59
CA HIS A 152 7.14 0.93 -7.23
C HIS A 152 8.35 1.16 -6.33
N ALA A 153 8.40 2.27 -5.61
CA ALA A 153 9.45 2.50 -4.62
C ALA A 153 9.50 1.40 -3.56
N ARG A 154 8.34 0.93 -3.10
CA ARG A 154 8.26 -0.22 -2.18
C ARG A 154 8.72 -1.52 -2.84
N LEU A 155 8.34 -1.77 -4.10
CA LEU A 155 8.77 -2.94 -4.86
C LEU A 155 10.30 -2.96 -5.01
N PHE A 156 10.91 -1.85 -5.40
CA PHE A 156 12.37 -1.73 -5.49
C PHE A 156 13.07 -1.95 -4.13
N ALA A 157 12.50 -1.42 -3.06
CA ALA A 157 13.00 -1.61 -1.71
C ALA A 157 12.93 -3.08 -1.29
N ALA A 158 11.80 -3.74 -1.49
CA ALA A 158 11.63 -5.17 -1.21
C ALA A 158 12.58 -6.03 -2.05
N ALA A 159 12.68 -5.76 -3.36
CA ALA A 159 13.59 -6.47 -4.25
C ALA A 159 15.04 -6.36 -3.78
N LYS A 160 15.50 -5.15 -3.44
CA LYS A 160 16.85 -4.93 -2.92
C LYS A 160 17.08 -5.65 -1.59
N TYR A 161 16.10 -5.69 -0.71
CA TYR A 161 16.21 -6.45 0.53
C TYR A 161 16.35 -7.95 0.25
N VAL A 162 15.51 -8.50 -0.64
CA VAL A 162 15.51 -9.91 -1.02
C VAL A 162 16.88 -10.33 -1.56
N THR A 163 17.55 -9.51 -2.40
CA THR A 163 18.88 -9.85 -2.95
C THR A 163 19.97 -10.02 -1.88
N LYS A 164 19.75 -9.54 -0.68
CA LYS A 164 20.68 -9.67 0.45
C LYS A 164 20.41 -10.90 1.32
N GLN A 165 19.34 -11.64 1.03
CA GLN A 165 18.90 -12.78 1.84
C GLN A 165 19.03 -14.08 1.03
N LYS A 166 19.54 -15.15 1.68
CA LYS A 166 19.79 -16.43 0.99
C LYS A 166 18.53 -17.26 0.74
N ASN A 167 17.51 -17.09 1.58
CA ASN A 167 16.30 -17.90 1.59
C ASN A 167 15.02 -17.12 1.22
N LEU A 168 15.18 -15.88 0.77
CA LEU A 168 14.07 -15.06 0.28
C LEU A 168 14.11 -14.96 -1.24
N PHE A 169 12.95 -15.10 -1.85
CA PHE A 169 12.73 -14.94 -3.29
C PHE A 169 11.54 -14.03 -3.49
N MET A 170 11.50 -13.30 -4.60
CA MET A 170 10.41 -12.40 -4.91
C MET A 170 9.59 -12.92 -6.09
N VAL A 171 8.28 -12.93 -5.93
CA VAL A 171 7.31 -13.15 -7.02
C VAL A 171 6.53 -11.88 -7.19
N HIS A 172 6.63 -11.27 -8.35
CA HIS A 172 5.94 -10.03 -8.68
C HIS A 172 4.68 -10.32 -9.51
N LEU A 173 3.52 -9.97 -8.96
CA LEU A 173 2.25 -9.98 -9.68
C LEU A 173 2.13 -8.68 -10.46
N VAL A 174 2.04 -8.80 -11.77
CA VAL A 174 2.03 -7.68 -12.71
C VAL A 174 0.59 -7.40 -13.16
N SER A 175 0.19 -6.13 -13.13
CA SER A 175 -1.11 -5.73 -13.65
C SER A 175 -1.10 -5.71 -15.18
N PHE A 176 -2.02 -6.45 -15.78
CA PHE A 176 -2.19 -6.42 -17.23
C PHE A 176 -2.52 -5.01 -17.73
N GLY A 177 -1.81 -4.55 -18.73
CA GLY A 177 -1.97 -3.21 -19.31
C GLY A 177 -1.29 -2.06 -18.55
N CYS A 178 -0.61 -2.33 -17.41
CA CYS A 178 0.20 -1.33 -16.75
C CYS A 178 1.60 -1.29 -17.37
N GLY A 179 1.89 -0.25 -18.17
CA GLY A 179 3.19 -0.09 -18.81
C GLY A 179 4.36 0.01 -17.83
N LEU A 180 4.13 0.57 -16.65
CA LEU A 180 5.16 0.68 -15.62
C LEU A 180 5.47 -0.69 -15.00
N ASP A 181 4.45 -1.50 -14.69
CA ASP A 181 4.65 -2.86 -14.20
C ASP A 181 5.36 -3.76 -15.23
N ALA A 182 5.14 -3.49 -16.52
CA ALA A 182 5.75 -4.27 -17.60
C ALA A 182 7.28 -4.09 -17.72
N ILE A 183 7.82 -3.00 -17.13
CA ILE A 183 9.25 -2.67 -17.19
C ILE A 183 9.92 -2.66 -15.81
N THR A 184 9.20 -3.00 -14.76
CA THR A 184 9.73 -3.12 -13.39
C THR A 184 10.19 -4.55 -13.12
#